data_02fcbd33640be4bb32d073bbf547302b
#
_entry.id   02fcbd33640be4bb32d073bbf547302b
#
_cell.length_a   1.000
_cell.length_b   1.000
_cell.length_c   1.000
_cell.angle_alpha   90.00
_cell.angle_beta   90.00
_cell.angle_gamma   90.00
#
_symmetry.space_group_name_H-M   'P 1'
#
loop_
_entity.id
_entity.type
_entity.pdbx_description
1 polymer ?
#
loop_
_entity_poly.entity_id
_entity_poly.type
_entity_poly.pdbx_seq_one_letter_code
_entity_poly.pdbx_strand_id
1 'polypeptide(L)'
;ALKAGFEHDRRWMLIDSENKFITQRQVPELALFKTDIGDGHLTLTFKGESFNIELDKSSSEVIYTQVWDDEAATITVSPKADEWLSDALRMKTRLVKLRDEQSRSHHNKNHDLLLPVSLADGYPYLVAGTSSLEHLNNKLDESIDMNRFRPNIVVVTEVPHGEDTWQSCKSGTAEFLNMKPCGRCTMITIDQETANINNTPLKTLNQYRKVGNSVLFGTNMMCTKEGVVTVGDAFIPV
;
A
#
# COMPACT_ATOMS: atom_id res chain seq x y z
N ALA A 1 1.99 -6.56 13.41
CA ALA A 1 2.89 -5.60 12.75
C ALA A 1 4.31 -6.13 12.79
N LEU A 2 4.98 -6.13 11.64
CA LEU A 2 6.37 -6.55 11.46
C LEU A 2 7.18 -5.36 10.98
N LYS A 3 8.51 -5.47 10.97
CA LYS A 3 9.38 -4.38 10.50
C LYS A 3 9.11 -3.98 9.04
N ALA A 4 8.80 -4.95 8.19
CA ALA A 4 8.60 -4.73 6.75
C ALA A 4 7.14 -4.46 6.33
N GLY A 5 6.19 -4.38 7.26
CA GLY A 5 4.76 -4.21 7.03
C GLY A 5 3.92 -5.20 7.82
N PHE A 6 2.61 -5.20 7.65
CA PHE A 6 1.76 -6.26 8.17
C PHE A 6 2.06 -7.58 7.45
N GLU A 7 1.80 -8.68 8.14
CA GLU A 7 1.88 -10.01 7.54
C GLU A 7 1.04 -10.05 6.26
N HIS A 8 1.60 -10.59 5.20
CA HIS A 8 1.02 -10.66 3.85
C HIS A 8 0.81 -9.30 3.14
N ASP A 9 0.92 -8.15 3.80
CA ASP A 9 0.72 -6.87 3.14
C ASP A 9 1.84 -6.59 2.12
N ARG A 10 1.44 -6.30 0.89
CA ARG A 10 2.33 -5.99 -0.24
C ARG A 10 3.43 -7.03 -0.48
N ARG A 11 3.11 -8.33 -0.24
CA ARG A 11 4.02 -9.43 -0.50
C ARG A 11 3.96 -9.93 -1.95
N TRP A 12 2.89 -9.60 -2.67
CA TRP A 12 2.68 -9.95 -4.07
C TRP A 12 2.65 -8.71 -4.94
N MET A 13 3.06 -8.89 -6.19
CA MET A 13 3.11 -7.82 -7.18
C MET A 13 2.86 -8.37 -8.58
N LEU A 14 2.21 -7.57 -9.42
CA LEU A 14 2.08 -7.86 -10.84
C LEU A 14 3.25 -7.26 -11.62
N ILE A 15 3.79 -8.04 -12.53
CA ILE A 15 4.85 -7.62 -13.44
C ILE A 15 4.46 -7.85 -14.89
N ASP A 16 5.01 -7.05 -15.77
CA ASP A 16 4.87 -7.18 -17.22
C ASP A 16 5.87 -8.20 -17.82
N SER A 17 5.92 -8.26 -19.15
CA SER A 17 6.86 -9.13 -19.90
C SER A 17 8.33 -8.76 -19.73
N GLU A 18 8.63 -7.53 -19.28
CA GLU A 18 9.98 -7.02 -19.04
C GLU A 18 10.39 -7.10 -17.55
N ASN A 19 9.62 -7.80 -16.71
CA ASN A 19 9.79 -7.90 -15.25
C ASN A 19 9.64 -6.57 -14.52
N LYS A 20 8.98 -5.57 -15.12
CA LYS A 20 8.66 -4.30 -14.50
C LYS A 20 7.34 -4.38 -13.77
N PHE A 21 7.26 -3.78 -12.59
CA PHE A 21 6.02 -3.77 -11.82
C PHE A 21 4.92 -2.96 -12.51
N ILE A 22 3.69 -3.50 -12.45
CA ILE A 22 2.49 -2.87 -12.99
C ILE A 22 1.76 -2.17 -11.85
N THR A 23 1.32 -0.94 -12.07
CA THR A 23 0.63 -0.13 -11.04
C THR A 23 -0.72 0.37 -11.53
N GLN A 24 -1.61 0.73 -10.61
CA GLN A 24 -2.88 1.38 -10.93
C GLN A 24 -2.70 2.69 -11.72
N ARG A 25 -1.53 3.35 -11.64
CA ARG A 25 -1.23 4.55 -12.45
C ARG A 25 -1.18 4.26 -13.95
N GLN A 26 -0.74 3.06 -14.30
CA GLN A 26 -0.64 2.60 -15.69
C GLN A 26 -1.91 1.84 -16.13
N VAL A 27 -2.46 1.06 -15.19
CA VAL A 27 -3.63 0.20 -15.41
C VAL A 27 -4.64 0.46 -14.27
N PRO A 28 -5.50 1.47 -14.39
CA PRO A 28 -6.46 1.83 -13.34
C PRO A 28 -7.38 0.67 -12.92
N GLU A 29 -7.67 -0.25 -13.83
CA GLU A 29 -8.50 -1.44 -13.60
C GLU A 29 -7.94 -2.35 -12.49
N LEU A 30 -6.66 -2.23 -12.13
CA LEU A 30 -6.10 -2.92 -10.97
C LEU A 30 -6.80 -2.52 -9.65
N ALA A 31 -7.45 -1.37 -9.60
CA ALA A 31 -8.27 -0.96 -8.46
C ALA A 31 -9.48 -1.86 -8.24
N LEU A 32 -9.99 -2.52 -9.29
CA LEU A 32 -11.17 -3.38 -9.24
C LEU A 32 -10.88 -4.78 -8.69
N PHE A 33 -9.61 -5.14 -8.52
CA PHE A 33 -9.26 -6.38 -7.86
C PHE A 33 -9.48 -6.26 -6.36
N LYS A 34 -10.32 -7.13 -5.82
CA LYS A 34 -10.47 -7.32 -4.38
C LYS A 34 -9.57 -8.47 -3.95
N THR A 35 -8.92 -8.32 -2.82
CA THR A 35 -8.01 -9.33 -2.26
C THR A 35 -8.49 -9.74 -0.88
N ASP A 36 -8.49 -11.02 -0.61
CA ASP A 36 -8.78 -11.58 0.71
C ASP A 36 -7.78 -12.68 1.06
N ILE A 37 -7.47 -12.81 2.34
CA ILE A 37 -6.58 -13.87 2.85
C ILE A 37 -7.32 -14.65 3.91
N GLY A 38 -7.50 -15.93 3.66
CA GLY A 38 -8.16 -16.86 4.57
C GLY A 38 -7.91 -18.30 4.16
N ASP A 39 -8.03 -19.23 5.10
CA ASP A 39 -7.94 -20.68 4.88
C ASP A 39 -6.70 -21.13 4.09
N GLY A 40 -5.56 -20.46 4.33
CA GLY A 40 -4.29 -20.77 3.63
C GLY A 40 -4.22 -20.28 2.18
N HIS A 41 -5.13 -19.41 1.76
CA HIS A 41 -5.19 -18.88 0.39
C HIS A 41 -5.19 -17.35 0.34
N LEU A 42 -4.59 -16.81 -0.70
CA LEU A 42 -4.87 -15.48 -1.22
C LEU A 42 -5.93 -15.61 -2.30
N THR A 43 -7.10 -15.03 -2.07
CA THR A 43 -8.19 -14.96 -3.04
C THR A 43 -8.14 -13.62 -3.76
N LEU A 44 -8.06 -13.67 -5.09
CA LEU A 44 -8.21 -12.50 -5.96
C LEU A 44 -9.59 -12.54 -6.60
N THR A 45 -10.35 -11.47 -6.47
CA THR A 45 -11.68 -11.36 -7.11
C THR A 45 -11.69 -10.17 -8.08
N PHE A 46 -12.10 -10.40 -9.31
CA PHE A 46 -12.24 -9.37 -10.34
C PHE A 46 -13.56 -9.55 -11.10
N LYS A 47 -14.41 -8.52 -11.07
CA LYS A 47 -15.72 -8.51 -11.75
C LYS A 47 -16.61 -9.74 -11.46
N GLY A 48 -16.55 -10.24 -10.24
CA GLY A 48 -17.35 -11.36 -9.77
C GLY A 48 -16.72 -12.75 -9.99
N GLU A 49 -15.60 -12.84 -10.69
CA GLU A 49 -14.79 -14.06 -10.82
C GLU A 49 -13.70 -14.09 -9.76
N SER A 50 -13.43 -15.25 -9.16
CA SER A 50 -12.41 -15.40 -8.13
C SER A 50 -11.39 -16.45 -8.50
N PHE A 51 -10.13 -16.20 -8.12
CA PHE A 51 -9.03 -17.12 -8.27
C PHE A 51 -8.29 -17.28 -6.93
N ASN A 52 -8.10 -18.52 -6.49
CA ASN A 52 -7.43 -18.85 -5.24
C ASN A 52 -5.98 -19.25 -5.46
N ILE A 53 -5.09 -18.71 -4.67
CA ILE A 53 -3.65 -18.95 -4.68
C ILE A 53 -3.24 -19.47 -3.30
N GLU A 54 -2.70 -20.68 -3.25
CA GLU A 54 -2.19 -21.27 -2.00
C GLU A 54 -1.01 -20.42 -1.47
N LEU A 55 -1.07 -20.00 -0.21
CA LEU A 55 -0.04 -19.13 0.40
C LEU A 55 1.32 -19.82 0.49
N ASP A 56 1.31 -21.13 0.76
CA ASP A 56 2.53 -21.93 0.97
C ASP A 56 3.12 -22.46 -0.35
N LYS A 57 2.38 -22.35 -1.44
CA LYS A 57 2.82 -22.84 -2.74
C LYS A 57 3.55 -21.74 -3.49
N SER A 58 4.81 -21.97 -3.73
CA SER A 58 5.65 -21.08 -4.53
C SER A 58 6.57 -21.89 -5.44
N SER A 59 6.92 -21.32 -6.55
CA SER A 59 7.96 -21.83 -7.44
C SER A 59 9.34 -21.59 -6.82
N SER A 60 10.32 -22.39 -7.24
CA SER A 60 11.75 -22.12 -6.96
C SER A 60 12.38 -21.12 -7.96
N GLU A 61 11.65 -20.74 -9.00
CA GLU A 61 12.16 -19.80 -10.00
C GLU A 61 12.24 -18.38 -9.44
N VAL A 62 13.45 -17.86 -9.37
CA VAL A 62 13.70 -16.48 -8.90
C VAL A 62 13.66 -15.52 -10.07
N ILE A 63 12.91 -14.45 -9.93
CA ILE A 63 12.84 -13.34 -10.88
C ILE A 63 13.28 -12.08 -10.13
N TYR A 64 14.28 -11.40 -10.68
CA TYR A 64 14.65 -10.08 -10.21
C TYR A 64 13.73 -9.05 -10.85
N THR A 65 13.02 -8.31 -10.01
CA THR A 65 12.04 -7.30 -10.42
C THR A 65 12.47 -5.94 -9.92
N GLN A 66 12.18 -4.91 -10.69
CA GLN A 66 12.48 -3.54 -10.29
C GLN A 66 11.26 -2.90 -9.64
N VAL A 67 11.43 -2.36 -8.43
CA VAL A 67 10.44 -1.53 -7.72
C VAL A 67 11.04 -0.15 -7.55
N TRP A 68 10.70 0.79 -8.41
CA TRP A 68 11.36 2.10 -8.55
C TRP A 68 12.85 1.95 -8.85
N ASP A 69 13.70 2.47 -7.97
CA ASP A 69 15.16 2.41 -8.09
C ASP A 69 15.76 1.16 -7.42
N ASP A 70 14.94 0.39 -6.69
CA ASP A 70 15.39 -0.78 -5.94
C ASP A 70 15.11 -2.08 -6.72
N GLU A 71 16.00 -3.06 -6.57
CA GLU A 71 15.79 -4.42 -7.08
C GLU A 71 15.20 -5.31 -5.98
N ALA A 72 14.26 -6.16 -6.34
CA ALA A 72 13.65 -7.15 -5.45
C ALA A 72 13.77 -8.57 -6.02
N ALA A 73 14.28 -9.50 -5.21
CA ALA A 73 14.25 -10.92 -5.54
C ALA A 73 12.86 -11.49 -5.24
N THR A 74 12.12 -11.79 -6.28
CA THR A 74 10.78 -12.37 -6.21
C THR A 74 10.77 -13.79 -6.79
N ILE A 75 9.71 -14.53 -6.55
CA ILE A 75 9.46 -15.86 -7.09
C ILE A 75 8.14 -15.86 -7.85
N THR A 76 8.06 -16.69 -8.90
CA THR A 76 6.80 -16.93 -9.60
C THR A 76 5.81 -17.65 -8.68
N VAL A 77 4.54 -17.37 -8.85
CA VAL A 77 3.48 -17.94 -7.99
C VAL A 77 2.79 -19.10 -8.69
N SER A 78 2.14 -18.86 -9.84
CA SER A 78 1.37 -19.88 -10.52
C SER A 78 1.12 -19.49 -11.98
N PRO A 79 1.47 -20.36 -12.96
CA PRO A 79 1.15 -20.12 -14.36
C PRO A 79 -0.35 -19.95 -14.63
N LYS A 80 -1.21 -20.63 -13.85
CA LYS A 80 -2.67 -20.47 -13.96
C LYS A 80 -3.14 -19.11 -13.46
N ALA A 81 -2.51 -18.57 -12.41
CA ALA A 81 -2.78 -17.21 -11.94
C ALA A 81 -2.34 -16.18 -12.99
N ASP A 82 -1.19 -16.40 -13.63
CA ASP A 82 -0.66 -15.54 -14.69
C ASP A 82 -1.60 -15.50 -15.91
N GLU A 83 -2.14 -16.64 -16.31
CA GLU A 83 -3.13 -16.77 -17.40
C GLU A 83 -4.40 -16.01 -17.05
N TRP A 84 -5.01 -16.31 -15.88
CA TRP A 84 -6.22 -15.64 -15.41
C TRP A 84 -6.08 -14.12 -15.29
N LEU A 85 -4.96 -13.65 -14.74
CA LEU A 85 -4.66 -12.22 -14.62
C LEU A 85 -4.43 -11.56 -15.98
N SER A 86 -3.76 -12.26 -16.89
CA SER A 86 -3.51 -11.76 -18.25
C SER A 86 -4.80 -11.60 -19.03
N ASP A 87 -5.74 -12.53 -18.89
CA ASP A 87 -7.07 -12.47 -19.52
C ASP A 87 -7.90 -11.34 -18.91
N ALA A 88 -7.91 -11.23 -17.57
CA ALA A 88 -8.65 -10.20 -16.84
C ALA A 88 -8.19 -8.78 -17.23
N LEU A 89 -6.89 -8.58 -17.39
CA LEU A 89 -6.28 -7.29 -17.71
C LEU A 89 -6.06 -7.07 -19.23
N ARG A 90 -6.26 -8.10 -20.05
CA ARG A 90 -6.01 -8.10 -21.50
C ARG A 90 -4.58 -7.67 -21.84
N MET A 91 -3.65 -8.05 -20.99
CA MET A 91 -2.21 -7.80 -21.18
C MET A 91 -1.40 -8.91 -20.52
N LYS A 92 -0.25 -9.24 -21.09
CA LYS A 92 0.63 -10.26 -20.52
C LYS A 92 1.11 -9.82 -19.14
N THR A 93 0.70 -10.57 -18.12
CA THR A 93 0.91 -10.24 -16.72
C THR A 93 1.35 -11.48 -15.97
N ARG A 94 2.28 -11.34 -15.03
CA ARG A 94 2.66 -12.39 -14.08
C ARG A 94 2.51 -11.93 -12.66
N LEU A 95 2.06 -12.83 -11.79
CA LEU A 95 2.05 -12.61 -10.36
C LEU A 95 3.34 -13.14 -9.76
N VAL A 96 4.04 -12.28 -9.06
CA VAL A 96 5.25 -12.65 -8.30
C VAL A 96 5.07 -12.38 -6.81
N LYS A 97 5.77 -13.14 -5.98
CA LYS A 97 5.78 -13.01 -4.51
C LYS A 97 7.20 -12.68 -4.05
N LEU A 98 7.33 -11.77 -3.10
CA LEU A 98 8.61 -11.57 -2.42
C LEU A 98 8.96 -12.86 -1.66
N ARG A 99 10.22 -13.29 -1.71
CA ARG A 99 10.67 -14.51 -1.00
C ARG A 99 10.36 -14.38 0.49
N ASP A 100 9.94 -15.49 1.12
CA ASP A 100 9.28 -15.45 2.42
C ASP A 100 10.12 -14.82 3.53
N GLU A 101 11.38 -15.11 3.61
CA GLU A 101 12.27 -14.56 4.67
C GLU A 101 12.99 -13.28 4.26
N GLN A 102 12.60 -12.68 3.10
CA GLN A 102 13.27 -11.51 2.60
C GLN A 102 12.37 -10.29 2.67
N SER A 103 12.94 -9.18 3.05
CA SER A 103 12.46 -7.86 2.80
C SER A 103 13.38 -7.15 1.82
N ARG A 104 12.82 -6.26 1.02
CA ARG A 104 13.64 -5.32 0.26
C ARG A 104 14.21 -4.29 1.24
N SER A 105 15.45 -3.90 1.04
CA SER A 105 16.04 -2.79 1.79
C SER A 105 15.88 -1.51 0.99
N HIS A 106 15.08 -0.58 1.52
CA HIS A 106 14.92 0.75 0.93
C HIS A 106 15.81 1.75 1.64
N HIS A 107 16.71 2.43 0.91
CA HIS A 107 17.54 3.46 1.49
C HIS A 107 16.75 4.76 1.67
N ASN A 108 16.42 5.07 2.92
CA ASN A 108 15.74 6.30 3.28
C ASN A 108 16.75 7.44 3.35
N LYS A 109 16.83 8.25 2.31
CA LYS A 109 17.77 9.39 2.20
C LYS A 109 17.57 10.49 3.26
N ASN A 110 16.36 10.59 3.85
CA ASN A 110 16.08 11.63 4.86
C ASN A 110 16.66 11.29 6.23
N HIS A 111 16.77 10.01 6.54
CA HIS A 111 17.26 9.52 7.84
C HIS A 111 18.55 8.72 7.73
N ASP A 112 19.08 8.58 6.52
CA ASP A 112 20.24 7.73 6.20
C ASP A 112 20.14 6.31 6.80
N LEU A 113 18.96 5.71 6.63
CA LEU A 113 18.62 4.40 7.17
C LEU A 113 18.25 3.42 6.06
N LEU A 114 18.66 2.18 6.21
CA LEU A 114 18.11 1.06 5.45
C LEU A 114 16.83 0.57 6.15
N LEU A 115 15.69 0.77 5.50
CA LEU A 115 14.39 0.30 5.99
C LEU A 115 14.04 -1.04 5.36
N PRO A 116 13.71 -2.06 6.16
CA PRO A 116 13.10 -3.25 5.62
C PRO A 116 11.68 -2.89 5.15
N VAL A 117 11.38 -3.19 3.89
CA VAL A 117 10.06 -3.00 3.30
C VAL A 117 9.70 -4.24 2.47
N SER A 118 8.41 -4.51 2.35
CA SER A 118 7.90 -5.47 1.38
C SER A 118 8.00 -4.91 -0.05
N LEU A 119 7.06 -5.18 -0.93
CA LEU A 119 6.95 -4.55 -2.24
C LEU A 119 6.22 -3.19 -2.19
N ALA A 120 6.20 -2.54 -1.03
CA ALA A 120 5.70 -1.18 -0.84
C ALA A 120 6.64 -0.14 -1.48
N ASP A 121 6.14 1.06 -1.76
CA ASP A 121 6.91 2.11 -2.44
C ASP A 121 8.19 2.49 -1.68
N GLY A 122 8.10 2.80 -0.38
CA GLY A 122 9.30 3.20 0.37
C GLY A 122 9.16 3.12 1.89
N TYR A 123 7.94 2.91 2.41
CA TYR A 123 7.70 2.78 3.85
C TYR A 123 6.77 1.62 4.13
N PRO A 124 6.97 0.89 5.25
CA PRO A 124 6.15 -0.27 5.57
C PRO A 124 4.72 0.10 5.99
N TYR A 125 4.51 1.29 6.55
CA TYR A 125 3.20 1.71 7.03
C TYR A 125 2.84 3.12 6.59
N LEU A 126 1.59 3.28 6.15
CA LEU A 126 0.91 4.56 5.98
C LEU A 126 -0.22 4.65 7.00
N VAL A 127 -0.19 5.66 7.83
CA VAL A 127 -1.25 5.98 8.81
C VAL A 127 -2.02 7.20 8.34
N ALA A 128 -3.34 7.16 8.43
CA ALA A 128 -4.20 8.29 8.08
C ALA A 128 -5.33 8.47 9.10
N GLY A 129 -5.61 9.71 9.45
CA GLY A 129 -6.65 10.10 10.38
C GLY A 129 -8.03 10.24 9.73
N THR A 130 -9.09 9.83 10.42
CA THR A 130 -10.48 10.01 9.94
C THR A 130 -10.86 11.49 9.80
N SER A 131 -10.48 12.35 10.74
CA SER A 131 -10.72 13.79 10.66
C SER A 131 -9.98 14.46 9.50
N SER A 132 -8.85 13.89 9.06
CA SER A 132 -8.11 14.36 7.88
C SER A 132 -8.89 14.11 6.59
N LEU A 133 -9.55 12.95 6.48
CA LEU A 133 -10.44 12.65 5.37
C LEU A 133 -11.71 13.52 5.41
N GLU A 134 -12.31 13.68 6.57
CA GLU A 134 -13.48 14.54 6.75
C GLU A 134 -13.18 15.99 6.36
N HIS A 135 -12.02 16.52 6.77
CA HIS A 135 -11.59 17.88 6.38
C HIS A 135 -11.44 18.01 4.86
N LEU A 136 -10.92 16.99 4.18
CA LEU A 136 -10.86 16.99 2.72
C LEU A 136 -12.26 16.92 2.12
N ASN A 137 -13.09 15.99 2.56
CA ASN A 137 -14.44 15.76 2.04
C ASN A 137 -15.34 17.01 2.18
N ASN A 138 -15.18 17.77 3.27
CA ASN A 138 -15.88 19.07 3.45
C ASN A 138 -15.48 20.15 2.41
N LYS A 139 -14.47 19.89 1.57
CA LYS A 139 -13.99 20.77 0.49
C LYS A 139 -14.24 20.18 -0.90
N LEU A 140 -14.85 19.03 -0.97
CA LEU A 140 -15.19 18.32 -2.21
C LEU A 140 -16.70 18.40 -2.45
N ASP A 141 -17.11 18.48 -3.71
CA ASP A 141 -18.52 18.39 -4.10
C ASP A 141 -19.07 16.96 -3.87
N GLU A 142 -18.21 15.96 -4.06
CA GLU A 142 -18.51 14.55 -3.82
C GLU A 142 -17.46 13.96 -2.87
N SER A 143 -17.93 13.35 -1.78
CA SER A 143 -17.07 12.70 -0.80
C SER A 143 -16.36 11.49 -1.42
N ILE A 144 -15.14 11.26 -0.93
CA ILE A 144 -14.31 10.12 -1.31
C ILE A 144 -14.01 9.24 -0.10
N ASP A 145 -13.67 7.98 -0.36
CA ASP A 145 -13.31 7.03 0.67
C ASP A 145 -11.82 7.04 1.01
N MET A 146 -11.51 6.60 2.23
CA MET A 146 -10.14 6.48 2.73
C MET A 146 -9.31 5.50 1.89
N ASN A 147 -9.93 4.52 1.24
CA ASN A 147 -9.27 3.52 0.40
C ASN A 147 -8.48 4.13 -0.78
N ARG A 148 -8.84 5.34 -1.25
CA ARG A 148 -8.07 6.06 -2.28
C ARG A 148 -6.63 6.36 -1.84
N PHE A 149 -6.43 6.54 -0.55
CA PHE A 149 -5.10 6.81 0.04
C PHE A 149 -4.32 5.54 0.33
N ARG A 150 -4.99 4.36 0.33
CA ARG A 150 -4.40 3.04 0.56
C ARG A 150 -3.59 2.95 1.87
N PRO A 151 -4.11 3.47 3.00
CA PRO A 151 -3.40 3.37 4.27
C PRO A 151 -3.36 1.93 4.76
N ASN A 152 -2.36 1.62 5.59
CA ASN A 152 -2.27 0.37 6.35
C ASN A 152 -3.08 0.48 7.65
N ILE A 153 -3.12 1.69 8.22
CA ILE A 153 -3.78 1.96 9.49
C ILE A 153 -4.62 3.22 9.34
N VAL A 154 -5.91 3.11 9.66
CA VAL A 154 -6.83 4.24 9.76
C VAL A 154 -7.10 4.48 11.23
N VAL A 155 -6.86 5.69 11.69
CA VAL A 155 -7.01 6.06 13.10
C VAL A 155 -8.16 7.06 13.25
N VAL A 156 -9.02 6.83 14.22
CA VAL A 156 -10.03 7.83 14.63
C VAL A 156 -9.30 8.99 15.29
N THR A 157 -9.42 10.18 14.71
CA THR A 157 -8.74 11.40 15.16
C THR A 157 -9.75 12.54 15.27
N GLU A 158 -9.49 13.50 16.17
CA GLU A 158 -10.32 14.69 16.33
C GLU A 158 -9.76 15.89 15.56
N VAL A 159 -8.43 15.94 15.41
CA VAL A 159 -7.74 17.06 14.77
C VAL A 159 -7.31 16.69 13.38
N PRO A 160 -7.79 17.38 12.31
CA PRO A 160 -7.36 17.11 10.95
C PRO A 160 -5.84 17.24 10.80
N HIS A 161 -5.24 16.24 10.18
CA HIS A 161 -3.79 16.13 9.95
C HIS A 161 -2.94 16.10 11.23
N GLY A 162 -3.56 15.79 12.39
CA GLY A 162 -2.85 15.65 13.67
C GLY A 162 -1.79 14.54 13.62
N GLU A 163 -2.01 13.50 12.81
CA GLU A 163 -1.07 12.41 12.59
C GLU A 163 0.31 12.86 12.05
N ASP A 164 0.39 14.02 11.43
CA ASP A 164 1.65 14.57 10.93
C ASP A 164 2.61 14.96 12.06
N THR A 165 2.08 15.30 13.24
CA THR A 165 2.83 15.83 14.39
C THR A 165 3.30 14.76 15.35
N TRP A 166 2.78 13.53 15.23
CA TRP A 166 3.17 12.43 16.11
C TRP A 166 4.63 12.06 15.90
N GLN A 167 5.38 11.84 16.99
CA GLN A 167 6.75 11.37 16.89
C GLN A 167 6.83 9.85 16.87
N SER A 168 6.19 9.23 17.85
CA SER A 168 6.03 7.80 17.94
C SER A 168 4.62 7.45 18.42
N CYS A 169 4.22 6.20 18.17
CA CYS A 169 2.90 5.72 18.55
C CYS A 169 2.98 4.28 19.03
N LYS A 170 2.01 3.91 19.89
CA LYS A 170 1.79 2.53 20.34
C LYS A 170 0.39 2.10 19.95
N SER A 171 0.26 0.85 19.48
CA SER A 171 -1.03 0.21 19.24
C SER A 171 -0.94 -1.29 19.48
N GLY A 172 -1.85 -1.84 20.27
CA GLY A 172 -1.71 -3.21 20.75
C GLY A 172 -0.38 -3.41 21.47
N THR A 173 0.44 -4.36 20.98
CA THR A 173 1.79 -4.61 21.52
C THR A 173 2.91 -4.06 20.62
N ALA A 174 2.55 -3.42 19.49
CA ALA A 174 3.50 -2.85 18.53
C ALA A 174 3.81 -1.37 18.84
N GLU A 175 5.01 -0.93 18.39
CA GLU A 175 5.44 0.46 18.48
C GLU A 175 5.88 0.95 17.09
N PHE A 176 5.53 2.20 16.79
CA PHE A 176 5.76 2.84 15.50
C PHE A 176 6.49 4.17 15.67
N LEU A 177 7.39 4.47 14.75
CA LEU A 177 8.08 5.75 14.64
C LEU A 177 7.60 6.47 13.37
N ASN A 178 7.22 7.73 13.52
CA ASN A 178 6.87 8.58 12.38
C ASN A 178 8.15 8.96 11.63
N MET A 179 8.13 8.71 10.32
CA MET A 179 9.28 8.98 9.46
C MET A 179 9.13 10.31 8.72
N LYS A 180 7.96 10.58 8.21
CA LYS A 180 7.59 11.85 7.55
C LYS A 180 6.13 11.84 7.09
N PRO A 181 5.51 13.02 6.89
CA PRO A 181 4.24 13.12 6.18
C PRO A 181 4.32 12.49 4.78
N CYS A 182 3.25 11.85 4.35
CA CYS A 182 3.20 11.14 3.08
C CYS A 182 2.86 12.07 1.92
N GLY A 183 3.80 12.24 0.99
CA GLY A 183 3.56 12.92 -0.29
C GLY A 183 2.66 12.09 -1.19
N ARG A 184 1.59 12.68 -1.69
CA ARG A 184 0.59 12.00 -2.53
C ARG A 184 0.88 12.21 -4.00
N CYS A 185 0.72 11.16 -4.76
CA CYS A 185 0.81 11.15 -6.22
C CYS A 185 -0.57 10.99 -6.86
N THR A 186 -0.62 10.80 -8.16
CA THR A 186 -1.85 10.59 -8.93
C THR A 186 -2.66 9.35 -8.53
N MET A 187 -2.11 8.44 -7.72
CA MET A 187 -2.86 7.26 -7.22
C MET A 187 -4.18 7.64 -6.56
N ILE A 188 -4.24 8.73 -5.80
CA ILE A 188 -5.45 9.14 -5.10
C ILE A 188 -6.56 9.65 -6.04
N THR A 189 -6.24 9.86 -7.31
CA THR A 189 -7.23 10.25 -8.31
C THR A 189 -8.04 9.07 -8.84
N ILE A 190 -7.61 7.83 -8.56
CA ILE A 190 -8.25 6.62 -9.05
C ILE A 190 -9.28 6.14 -8.03
N ASP A 191 -10.51 6.01 -8.47
CA ASP A 191 -11.59 5.44 -7.67
C ASP A 191 -11.39 3.92 -7.52
N GLN A 192 -11.40 3.43 -6.27
CA GLN A 192 -11.06 2.05 -5.98
C GLN A 192 -12.23 1.07 -6.23
N GLU A 193 -13.44 1.58 -6.53
CA GLU A 193 -14.61 0.75 -6.86
C GLU A 193 -14.96 0.77 -8.36
N THR A 194 -14.59 1.85 -9.05
CA THR A 194 -14.97 2.05 -10.46
C THR A 194 -13.78 2.16 -11.41
N ALA A 195 -12.57 2.31 -10.89
CA ALA A 195 -11.34 2.65 -11.63
C ALA A 195 -11.40 3.99 -12.38
N ASN A 196 -12.44 4.80 -12.19
CA ASN A 196 -12.56 6.11 -12.79
C ASN A 196 -11.51 7.07 -12.25
N ILE A 197 -11.00 7.93 -13.11
CA ILE A 197 -9.99 8.94 -12.74
C ILE A 197 -10.68 10.27 -12.49
N ASN A 198 -10.52 10.82 -11.27
CA ASN A 198 -10.97 12.14 -10.89
C ASN A 198 -9.82 12.91 -10.19
N ASN A 199 -9.34 13.98 -10.79
CA ASN A 199 -8.23 14.76 -10.27
C ASN A 199 -8.62 15.73 -9.13
N THR A 200 -9.92 15.91 -8.84
CA THR A 200 -10.41 16.87 -7.86
C THR A 200 -9.80 16.66 -6.46
N PRO A 201 -9.70 15.44 -5.90
CA PRO A 201 -9.10 15.25 -4.57
C PRO A 201 -7.66 15.74 -4.47
N LEU A 202 -6.83 15.45 -5.48
CA LEU A 202 -5.43 15.87 -5.50
C LEU A 202 -5.32 17.40 -5.68
N LYS A 203 -6.15 18.00 -6.56
CA LYS A 203 -6.20 19.44 -6.75
C LYS A 203 -6.63 20.17 -5.48
N THR A 204 -7.64 19.66 -4.79
CA THR A 204 -8.14 20.24 -3.53
C THR A 204 -7.08 20.16 -2.43
N LEU A 205 -6.44 19.00 -2.23
CA LEU A 205 -5.32 18.87 -1.30
C LEU A 205 -4.17 19.82 -1.63
N ASN A 206 -3.86 20.02 -2.91
CA ASN A 206 -2.79 20.92 -3.33
C ASN A 206 -3.03 22.39 -2.89
N GLN A 207 -4.26 22.80 -2.66
CA GLN A 207 -4.59 24.18 -2.26
C GLN A 207 -4.18 24.46 -0.80
N TYR A 208 -4.19 23.44 0.10
CA TYR A 208 -3.95 23.66 1.53
C TYR A 208 -2.96 22.70 2.17
N ARG A 209 -2.53 21.64 1.44
CA ARG A 209 -1.58 20.63 1.94
C ARG A 209 -0.29 20.58 1.13
N LYS A 210 -0.02 21.55 0.30
CA LYS A 210 1.23 21.63 -0.48
C LYS A 210 2.39 22.12 0.39
N VAL A 211 3.46 21.32 0.44
CA VAL A 211 4.73 21.68 1.07
C VAL A 211 5.85 21.39 0.06
N GLY A 212 6.53 22.44 -0.40
CA GLY A 212 7.50 22.31 -1.49
C GLY A 212 6.83 21.75 -2.76
N ASN A 213 7.35 20.64 -3.25
CA ASN A 213 6.81 19.94 -4.43
C ASN A 213 5.86 18.79 -4.08
N SER A 214 5.55 18.59 -2.81
CA SER A 214 4.70 17.49 -2.33
C SER A 214 3.35 17.96 -1.84
N VAL A 215 2.30 17.22 -2.14
CA VAL A 215 0.96 17.37 -1.59
C VAL A 215 0.79 16.31 -0.52
N LEU A 216 0.53 16.70 0.73
CA LEU A 216 0.61 15.81 1.89
C LEU A 216 -0.76 15.27 2.33
N PHE A 217 -0.83 13.97 2.68
CA PHE A 217 -1.96 13.37 3.37
C PHE A 217 -1.53 12.07 4.05
N GLY A 218 -1.78 11.98 5.38
CA GLY A 218 -1.31 10.88 6.21
C GLY A 218 0.19 10.90 6.43
N THR A 219 0.68 9.99 7.25
CA THR A 219 2.09 9.92 7.64
C THR A 219 2.68 8.52 7.42
N ASN A 220 3.92 8.48 6.97
CA ASN A 220 4.68 7.25 6.81
C ASN A 220 5.35 6.87 8.13
N MET A 221 5.21 5.62 8.52
CA MET A 221 5.78 5.09 9.76
C MET A 221 6.61 3.83 9.51
N MET A 222 7.53 3.56 10.42
CA MET A 222 8.22 2.28 10.55
C MET A 222 7.83 1.61 11.87
N CYS A 223 7.85 0.28 11.92
CA CYS A 223 7.68 -0.48 13.14
C CYS A 223 9.02 -0.60 13.86
N THR A 224 9.10 -0.07 15.07
CA THR A 224 10.29 -0.15 15.93
C THR A 224 10.26 -1.36 16.85
N LYS A 225 9.04 -1.80 17.24
CA LYS A 225 8.81 -3.00 18.02
C LYS A 225 7.66 -3.78 17.39
N GLU A 226 7.96 -4.99 16.96
CA GLU A 226 6.98 -5.89 16.37
C GLU A 226 5.93 -6.33 17.40
N GLY A 227 4.72 -6.57 16.94
CA GLY A 227 3.62 -6.95 17.82
C GLY A 227 2.29 -7.14 17.09
N VAL A 228 1.27 -7.46 17.85
CA VAL A 228 -0.10 -7.62 17.37
C VAL A 228 -0.83 -6.29 17.47
N VAL A 229 -1.53 -5.93 16.40
CA VAL A 229 -2.45 -4.80 16.33
C VAL A 229 -3.80 -5.35 15.87
N THR A 230 -4.83 -5.03 16.61
CA THR A 230 -6.20 -5.48 16.36
C THR A 230 -7.08 -4.29 15.99
N VAL A 231 -8.04 -4.49 15.10
CA VAL A 231 -9.03 -3.45 14.79
C VAL A 231 -9.79 -3.08 16.07
N GLY A 232 -9.82 -1.77 16.40
CA GLY A 232 -10.36 -1.26 17.65
C GLY A 232 -9.31 -0.94 18.71
N ASP A 233 -8.07 -1.35 18.55
CA ASP A 233 -6.99 -0.92 19.43
C ASP A 233 -6.78 0.59 19.38
N ALA A 234 -6.51 1.19 20.53
CA ALA A 234 -6.09 2.59 20.59
C ALA A 234 -4.74 2.78 19.90
N PHE A 235 -4.64 3.85 19.12
CA PHE A 235 -3.37 4.28 18.49
C PHE A 235 -2.89 5.53 19.23
N ILE A 236 -1.95 5.35 20.15
CA ILE A 236 -1.59 6.33 21.18
C ILE A 236 -0.26 6.99 20.80
N PRO A 237 -0.24 8.30 20.49
CA PRO A 237 1.00 9.08 20.37
C PRO A 237 1.78 9.10 21.70
N VAL A 238 3.13 9.02 21.58
CA VAL A 238 4.06 9.00 22.73
C VAL A 238 5.11 10.09 22.53
#